data_934cec6de84fc13903cc51a0bfcdad6e
#
_entry.id   934cec6de84fc13903cc51a0bfcdad6e
#
_cell.length_a   1.000
_cell.length_b   1.000
_cell.length_c   1.000
_cell.angle_alpha   90.00
_cell.angle_beta   90.00
_cell.angle_gamma   90.00
#
_symmetry.space_group_name_H-M   'P 1'
#
loop_
_entity.id
_entity.type
_entity.pdbx_description
1 polymer ?
#
loop_
_entity_poly.entity_id
_entity_poly.type
_entity_poly.pdbx_seq_one_letter_code
_entity_poly.pdbx_strand_id
1 'polypeptide(L)'
;MKKTYLILMIFIITLMLASCGPLPISVKFDANGGVASSTNLELKEGSEVGLPTATKDNKTFLGWFDQDDNEVTSTTTITNNITLYAKWDSYDVTYLNNGELYQVVSVAHDEKIIFPKTNPKDSFDANHQYTFEGWDIDKDTIVTKDLTVNAIWNSEDIMWAKVKAGIDPIKRTMFRLSYIYKDSLFDVEPNTFSKDLALFAFGAANSTEDGTTISSFYSSLGFDNIHLSESYSHTPTNSSIGYCFAHKQVKGSEVICVTIRGKNYQLEWVNNFIVGETGDHQGFSESATLVKDDLEEYLNSYSSGNIKLLITGYSRGGGVANNLAHQILSSDNYLPANAKMYTYTFEAPASVEMANGIDYPNVFNLVNSADIVCYVPPIRYGFKRCGIDIELYSTNLESALLANGYMTKLPSFEAKAGSYTHDIAFTNYVIDTLTTFNGDTSSSLNTRQLYYSNYQESICYLMGLMLKMDKSVITTIQNDLSSRSKVELAALLTANGLYSYLSNMLNSNGVSYDVPKLSSACQALSKLINGPAMPLITNLAGSNNLSRMLAMHAFEVTYSLLVNLEVK
;
A
#
# COMPACT_ATOMS: atom_id res chain seq x y z
N MET A 1 -103.09 -29.69 14.73
CA MET A 1 -101.74 -30.16 14.44
C MET A 1 -100.72 -29.00 14.12
N LYS A 2 -101.09 -27.95 13.39
CA LYS A 2 -100.10 -26.89 13.05
C LYS A 2 -99.61 -26.07 14.25
N LYS A 3 -100.40 -25.83 15.29
CA LYS A 3 -99.97 -25.05 16.47
C LYS A 3 -99.00 -25.81 17.38
N THR A 4 -99.13 -27.15 17.45
CA THR A 4 -98.30 -27.99 18.28
C THR A 4 -96.83 -28.08 17.71
N TYR A 5 -96.69 -28.12 16.38
CA TYR A 5 -95.39 -28.12 15.72
C TYR A 5 -94.64 -26.83 15.89
N LEU A 6 -95.36 -25.70 15.91
CA LEU A 6 -94.72 -24.36 16.05
C LEU A 6 -94.17 -24.19 17.50
N ILE A 7 -94.90 -24.68 18.53
CA ILE A 7 -94.47 -24.62 19.91
C ILE A 7 -93.23 -25.55 20.13
N LEU A 8 -93.28 -26.75 19.53
CA LEU A 8 -92.16 -27.69 19.63
C LEU A 8 -90.92 -27.16 18.90
N MET A 9 -91.08 -26.46 17.76
CA MET A 9 -90.00 -25.85 17.01
C MET A 9 -89.40 -24.66 17.75
N ILE A 10 -90.19 -23.81 18.40
CA ILE A 10 -89.74 -22.71 19.24
C ILE A 10 -88.99 -23.24 20.48
N PHE A 11 -89.50 -24.36 21.09
CA PHE A 11 -88.83 -24.97 22.25
C PHE A 11 -87.48 -25.60 21.87
N ILE A 12 -87.33 -26.18 20.67
CA ILE A 12 -86.09 -26.74 20.17
C ILE A 12 -85.13 -25.61 19.84
N ILE A 13 -85.56 -24.48 19.25
CA ILE A 13 -84.76 -23.34 18.97
C ILE A 13 -84.26 -22.62 20.23
N THR A 14 -85.11 -22.54 21.28
CA THR A 14 -84.71 -21.99 22.58
C THR A 14 -83.76 -22.94 23.34
N LEU A 15 -83.86 -24.25 23.20
CA LEU A 15 -82.85 -25.18 23.74
C LEU A 15 -81.55 -25.13 23.01
N MET A 16 -81.56 -24.92 21.70
CA MET A 16 -80.29 -24.73 20.92
C MET A 16 -79.59 -23.39 21.21
N LEU A 17 -80.36 -22.34 21.53
CA LEU A 17 -79.81 -21.05 21.94
C LEU A 17 -79.32 -21.03 23.39
N ALA A 18 -79.78 -21.93 24.26
CA ALA A 18 -79.32 -22.05 25.64
C ALA A 18 -78.06 -22.91 25.81
N SER A 19 -77.59 -23.54 24.71
CA SER A 19 -76.35 -24.36 24.71
C SER A 19 -75.13 -23.64 24.23
N CYS A 20 -75.23 -22.34 23.91
CA CYS A 20 -74.06 -21.58 23.52
C CYS A 20 -73.44 -20.93 24.79
N GLY A 21 -72.68 -21.69 25.54
CA GLY A 21 -71.80 -21.12 26.56
C GLY A 21 -70.77 -20.23 25.90
N PRO A 22 -70.18 -19.26 26.62
CA PRO A 22 -69.13 -18.44 26.08
C PRO A 22 -68.03 -19.31 25.50
N LEU A 23 -67.54 -18.94 24.28
CA LEU A 23 -66.48 -19.68 23.66
C LEU A 23 -65.23 -19.62 24.57
N PRO A 24 -64.48 -20.72 24.68
CA PRO A 24 -63.25 -20.72 25.47
C PRO A 24 -62.24 -19.71 24.92
N ILE A 25 -61.56 -19.03 25.81
CA ILE A 25 -60.46 -18.11 25.49
C ILE A 25 -59.23 -18.95 25.28
N SER A 26 -58.55 -18.70 24.16
CA SER A 26 -57.29 -19.34 23.81
C SER A 26 -56.11 -18.50 24.29
N VAL A 27 -55.25 -19.05 25.14
CA VAL A 27 -53.96 -18.49 25.55
C VAL A 27 -52.88 -19.30 24.87
N LYS A 28 -52.09 -18.65 24.01
CA LYS A 28 -50.89 -19.22 23.37
C LYS A 28 -49.65 -18.83 24.15
N PHE A 29 -48.70 -19.75 24.24
CA PHE A 29 -47.39 -19.52 24.89
C PHE A 29 -46.30 -19.65 23.87
N ASP A 30 -45.64 -18.54 23.58
CA ASP A 30 -44.43 -18.47 22.76
C ASP A 30 -43.22 -18.45 23.69
N ALA A 31 -42.44 -19.51 23.65
CA ALA A 31 -41.27 -19.64 24.50
C ALA A 31 -40.09 -18.74 24.05
N ASN A 32 -40.24 -17.94 23.02
CA ASN A 32 -39.25 -16.97 22.54
C ASN A 32 -37.84 -17.58 22.42
N GLY A 33 -37.74 -18.65 21.64
CA GLY A 33 -36.49 -19.39 21.42
C GLY A 33 -36.19 -20.47 22.48
N GLY A 34 -37.02 -20.62 23.51
CA GLY A 34 -36.95 -21.71 24.49
C GLY A 34 -37.96 -22.80 24.20
N VAL A 35 -38.24 -23.64 25.23
CA VAL A 35 -39.22 -24.70 25.23
C VAL A 35 -40.19 -24.50 26.39
N ALA A 36 -41.49 -24.34 26.10
CA ALA A 36 -42.54 -24.29 27.11
C ALA A 36 -43.12 -25.67 27.39
N SER A 37 -43.48 -25.95 28.63
CA SER A 37 -44.16 -27.22 29.02
C SER A 37 -45.57 -27.37 28.42
N SER A 38 -46.17 -26.26 27.95
CA SER A 38 -47.39 -26.22 27.16
C SER A 38 -47.35 -25.03 26.21
N THR A 39 -47.84 -25.18 24.99
CA THR A 39 -47.88 -24.13 23.96
C THR A 39 -49.22 -23.42 23.83
N ASN A 40 -50.30 -23.98 24.44
CA ASN A 40 -51.62 -23.39 24.46
C ASN A 40 -52.41 -23.85 25.67
N LEU A 41 -53.38 -23.04 26.08
CA LEU A 41 -54.32 -23.32 27.13
C LEU A 41 -55.67 -22.73 26.72
N GLU A 42 -56.75 -23.48 26.96
CA GLU A 42 -58.10 -22.98 26.79
C GLU A 42 -58.76 -22.71 28.17
N LEU A 43 -59.24 -21.48 28.33
CA LEU A 43 -59.81 -20.98 29.57
C LEU A 43 -61.27 -20.55 29.38
N LYS A 44 -62.04 -20.57 30.45
CA LYS A 44 -63.31 -19.82 30.48
C LYS A 44 -63.02 -18.36 30.73
N GLU A 45 -63.79 -17.46 30.14
CA GLU A 45 -63.66 -16.03 30.34
C GLU A 45 -63.62 -15.66 31.84
N GLY A 46 -62.67 -14.88 32.24
CA GLY A 46 -62.49 -14.45 33.63
C GLY A 46 -61.81 -15.48 34.54
N SER A 47 -61.27 -16.58 33.99
CA SER A 47 -60.46 -17.53 34.75
C SER A 47 -59.02 -17.07 34.93
N GLU A 48 -58.42 -17.47 36.05
CA GLU A 48 -56.97 -17.34 36.26
C GLU A 48 -56.20 -18.23 35.29
N VAL A 49 -55.03 -17.78 34.84
CA VAL A 49 -54.22 -18.52 33.90
C VAL A 49 -53.22 -19.45 34.60
N GLY A 50 -53.29 -20.75 34.29
CA GLY A 50 -52.25 -21.70 34.71
C GLY A 50 -51.01 -21.58 33.82
N LEU A 51 -50.00 -20.87 34.28
CA LEU A 51 -48.78 -20.60 33.50
C LEU A 51 -47.90 -21.85 33.40
N PRO A 52 -47.50 -22.26 32.20
CA PRO A 52 -46.53 -23.34 32.00
C PRO A 52 -45.13 -22.90 32.41
N THR A 53 -44.26 -23.84 32.71
CA THR A 53 -42.82 -23.59 32.85
C THR A 53 -42.20 -23.47 31.47
N ALA A 54 -41.13 -22.67 31.37
CA ALA A 54 -40.31 -22.57 30.16
C ALA A 54 -38.84 -22.76 30.51
N THR A 55 -38.09 -23.35 29.58
CA THR A 55 -36.63 -23.55 29.71
C THR A 55 -35.93 -23.14 28.42
N LYS A 56 -34.72 -22.57 28.58
CA LYS A 56 -33.83 -22.25 27.49
C LYS A 56 -32.40 -22.45 27.97
N ASP A 57 -31.54 -23.06 27.16
CA ASP A 57 -30.19 -23.41 27.55
C ASP A 57 -29.39 -22.16 28.01
N ASN A 58 -28.82 -22.26 29.21
CA ASN A 58 -28.02 -21.21 29.85
C ASN A 58 -28.73 -19.84 30.04
N LYS A 59 -30.08 -19.82 30.10
CA LYS A 59 -30.86 -18.62 30.32
C LYS A 59 -31.79 -18.81 31.51
N THR A 60 -32.02 -17.74 32.27
CA THR A 60 -32.96 -17.72 33.37
C THR A 60 -34.31 -17.23 32.87
N PHE A 61 -35.38 -18.01 33.14
CA PHE A 61 -36.73 -17.63 32.82
C PHE A 61 -37.21 -16.52 33.76
N LEU A 62 -37.60 -15.38 33.21
CA LEU A 62 -38.08 -14.22 33.97
C LEU A 62 -39.59 -14.20 34.16
N GLY A 63 -40.36 -14.86 33.29
CA GLY A 63 -41.82 -14.89 33.34
C GLY A 63 -42.49 -14.87 31.98
N TRP A 64 -43.84 -14.87 32.00
CA TRP A 64 -44.68 -14.71 30.80
C TRP A 64 -45.18 -13.26 30.71
N PHE A 65 -45.10 -12.67 29.53
CA PHE A 65 -45.48 -11.26 29.28
C PHE A 65 -46.42 -11.19 28.08
N ASP A 66 -47.33 -10.21 28.09
CA ASP A 66 -48.18 -9.92 26.95
C ASP A 66 -47.42 -9.10 25.86
N GLN A 67 -48.13 -8.77 24.77
CA GLN A 67 -47.52 -8.01 23.65
C GLN A 67 -47.18 -6.55 24.02
N ASP A 68 -47.79 -6.01 25.10
CA ASP A 68 -47.58 -4.68 25.63
C ASP A 68 -46.55 -4.68 26.77
N ASP A 69 -45.86 -5.81 26.95
CA ASP A 69 -44.75 -6.01 27.89
C ASP A 69 -45.16 -6.05 29.37
N ASN A 70 -46.47 -6.29 29.66
CA ASN A 70 -46.96 -6.49 31.02
C ASN A 70 -46.75 -7.93 31.46
N GLU A 71 -46.24 -8.13 32.68
CA GLU A 71 -46.07 -9.45 33.26
C GLU A 71 -47.44 -10.08 33.54
N VAL A 72 -47.63 -11.34 33.11
CA VAL A 72 -48.82 -12.15 33.38
C VAL A 72 -48.46 -13.18 34.44
N THR A 73 -49.13 -13.06 35.60
CA THR A 73 -48.95 -13.98 36.72
C THR A 73 -50.09 -14.98 36.81
N SER A 74 -49.97 -15.99 37.67
CA SER A 74 -51.02 -17.00 37.87
C SER A 74 -52.35 -16.43 38.40
N THR A 75 -52.32 -15.19 38.89
CA THR A 75 -53.54 -14.49 39.38
C THR A 75 -54.12 -13.51 38.35
N THR A 76 -53.49 -13.39 37.18
CA THR A 76 -53.98 -12.53 36.09
C THR A 76 -55.21 -13.12 35.44
N THR A 77 -56.30 -12.35 35.37
CA THR A 77 -57.55 -12.75 34.73
C THR A 77 -57.51 -12.45 33.22
N ILE A 78 -57.72 -13.45 32.39
CA ILE A 78 -57.72 -13.31 30.93
C ILE A 78 -59.16 -13.20 30.43
N THR A 79 -59.43 -12.15 29.66
CA THR A 79 -60.78 -11.86 29.13
C THR A 79 -60.88 -12.02 27.60
N ASN A 80 -59.77 -12.14 26.91
CA ASN A 80 -59.70 -12.29 25.44
C ASN A 80 -58.60 -13.28 25.04
N ASN A 81 -58.64 -13.74 23.79
CA ASN A 81 -57.55 -14.53 23.24
C ASN A 81 -56.25 -13.72 23.29
N ILE A 82 -55.20 -14.35 23.78
CA ILE A 82 -53.90 -13.68 23.98
C ILE A 82 -52.74 -14.62 23.62
N THR A 83 -51.60 -14.05 23.17
CA THR A 83 -50.31 -14.74 23.11
C THR A 83 -49.40 -14.18 24.17
N LEU A 84 -48.83 -15.05 24.99
CA LEU A 84 -47.86 -14.72 26.02
C LEU A 84 -46.46 -15.13 25.55
N TYR A 85 -45.51 -14.28 25.78
CA TYR A 85 -44.11 -14.46 25.37
C TYR A 85 -43.23 -14.67 26.58
N ALA A 86 -42.39 -15.70 26.53
CA ALA A 86 -41.39 -15.91 27.57
C ALA A 86 -40.30 -14.82 27.49
N LYS A 87 -39.94 -14.25 28.64
CA LYS A 87 -38.75 -13.42 28.78
C LYS A 87 -37.63 -14.19 29.46
N TRP A 88 -36.43 -13.91 29.01
CA TRP A 88 -35.19 -14.50 29.49
C TRP A 88 -34.27 -13.41 30.00
N ASP A 89 -33.35 -13.71 30.92
CA ASP A 89 -32.36 -12.77 31.45
C ASP A 89 -31.40 -12.24 30.37
N SER A 90 -31.24 -13.00 29.29
CA SER A 90 -30.46 -12.60 28.14
C SER A 90 -30.91 -13.31 26.87
N TYR A 91 -30.55 -12.75 25.72
CA TYR A 91 -30.85 -13.28 24.40
C TYR A 91 -29.58 -13.41 23.58
N ASP A 92 -29.58 -14.33 22.61
CA ASP A 92 -28.44 -14.56 21.75
C ASP A 92 -28.59 -13.76 20.45
N VAL A 93 -27.57 -12.94 20.18
CA VAL A 93 -27.43 -12.26 18.91
C VAL A 93 -26.44 -13.08 18.07
N THR A 94 -26.95 -13.71 17.02
CA THR A 94 -26.17 -14.54 16.08
C THR A 94 -25.73 -13.69 14.91
N TYR A 95 -24.43 -13.48 14.79
CA TYR A 95 -23.81 -12.75 13.68
C TYR A 95 -23.41 -13.73 12.58
N LEU A 96 -23.86 -13.45 11.34
CA LEU A 96 -23.55 -14.26 10.17
C LEU A 96 -22.69 -13.48 9.19
N ASN A 97 -21.67 -14.14 8.64
CA ASN A 97 -20.88 -13.65 7.54
C ASN A 97 -21.12 -14.54 6.30
N ASN A 98 -21.74 -13.97 5.26
CA ASN A 98 -22.14 -14.71 4.05
C ASN A 98 -22.99 -15.96 4.35
N GLY A 99 -23.86 -15.88 5.36
CA GLY A 99 -24.72 -17.00 5.80
C GLY A 99 -24.03 -18.00 6.73
N GLU A 100 -22.74 -17.89 6.96
CA GLU A 100 -21.96 -18.71 7.88
C GLU A 100 -21.90 -18.07 9.27
N LEU A 101 -21.91 -18.90 10.32
CA LEU A 101 -21.79 -18.40 11.69
C LEU A 101 -20.45 -17.68 11.90
N TYR A 102 -20.51 -16.40 12.21
CA TYR A 102 -19.33 -15.60 12.58
C TYR A 102 -19.10 -15.58 14.09
N GLN A 103 -20.13 -15.18 14.84
CA GLN A 103 -20.08 -15.12 16.31
C GLN A 103 -21.48 -15.13 16.90
N VAL A 104 -21.63 -15.65 18.12
CA VAL A 104 -22.81 -15.45 18.96
C VAL A 104 -22.43 -14.59 20.15
N VAL A 105 -23.23 -13.58 20.44
CA VAL A 105 -23.03 -12.66 21.58
C VAL A 105 -24.29 -12.68 22.42
N SER A 106 -24.19 -13.06 23.69
CA SER A 106 -25.32 -13.01 24.61
C SER A 106 -25.46 -11.59 25.18
N VAL A 107 -26.65 -11.02 25.04
CA VAL A 107 -26.98 -9.65 25.47
C VAL A 107 -28.09 -9.71 26.51
N ALA A 108 -27.94 -8.98 27.62
CA ALA A 108 -28.97 -8.95 28.65
C ALA A 108 -30.29 -8.38 28.09
N HIS A 109 -31.42 -8.84 28.65
CA HIS A 109 -32.74 -8.33 28.28
C HIS A 109 -32.81 -6.82 28.47
N ASP A 110 -33.38 -6.11 27.51
CA ASP A 110 -33.53 -4.66 27.45
C ASP A 110 -32.21 -3.86 27.39
N GLU A 111 -31.08 -4.51 27.13
CA GLU A 111 -29.84 -3.84 26.87
C GLU A 111 -29.62 -3.63 25.36
N LYS A 112 -28.77 -2.66 25.03
CA LYS A 112 -28.38 -2.40 23.63
C LYS A 112 -27.57 -3.55 23.06
N ILE A 113 -27.73 -3.77 21.77
CA ILE A 113 -26.97 -4.76 21.03
C ILE A 113 -25.46 -4.57 21.21
N ILE A 114 -24.75 -5.68 21.35
CA ILE A 114 -23.27 -5.71 21.49
C ILE A 114 -22.69 -6.36 20.24
N PHE A 115 -21.93 -5.58 19.47
CA PHE A 115 -21.26 -6.08 18.26
C PHE A 115 -20.03 -6.93 18.58
N PRO A 116 -19.62 -7.82 17.66
CA PRO A 116 -18.34 -8.52 17.73
C PRO A 116 -17.17 -7.55 17.91
N LYS A 117 -16.18 -7.94 18.72
CA LYS A 117 -14.98 -7.12 18.98
C LYS A 117 -14.09 -6.96 17.74
N THR A 118 -14.19 -7.87 16.81
CA THR A 118 -13.48 -7.84 15.53
C THR A 118 -14.48 -7.92 14.39
N ASN A 119 -14.23 -7.19 13.32
CA ASN A 119 -15.05 -7.27 12.11
C ASN A 119 -14.55 -8.40 11.19
N PRO A 120 -15.43 -8.92 10.32
CA PRO A 120 -15.00 -9.75 9.21
C PRO A 120 -13.96 -9.03 8.36
N LYS A 121 -12.94 -9.77 7.90
CA LYS A 121 -11.88 -9.19 7.06
C LYS A 121 -12.38 -8.98 5.64
N ASP A 122 -11.92 -7.90 5.04
CA ASP A 122 -12.09 -7.66 3.62
C ASP A 122 -11.57 -8.85 2.82
N SER A 123 -12.21 -9.13 1.71
CA SER A 123 -11.88 -10.24 0.83
C SER A 123 -11.96 -9.80 -0.63
N PHE A 124 -11.42 -10.63 -1.51
CA PHE A 124 -11.51 -10.41 -2.95
C PHE A 124 -11.58 -11.74 -3.71
N ASP A 125 -12.24 -11.70 -4.85
CA ASP A 125 -12.18 -12.74 -5.86
C ASP A 125 -11.37 -12.27 -7.09
N ALA A 126 -11.56 -12.89 -8.25
CA ALA A 126 -10.84 -12.52 -9.46
C ALA A 126 -11.22 -11.13 -10.00
N ASN A 127 -12.42 -10.66 -9.74
CA ASN A 127 -13.00 -9.48 -10.36
C ASN A 127 -13.53 -8.43 -9.37
N HIS A 128 -13.68 -8.79 -8.09
CA HIS A 128 -14.29 -7.91 -7.10
C HIS A 128 -13.48 -7.89 -5.80
N GLN A 129 -13.47 -6.73 -5.15
CA GLN A 129 -13.10 -6.56 -3.75
C GLN A 129 -14.38 -6.39 -2.93
N TYR A 130 -14.44 -7.07 -1.80
CA TYR A 130 -15.52 -6.99 -0.82
C TYR A 130 -15.00 -6.32 0.44
N THR A 131 -15.55 -5.15 0.77
CA THR A 131 -15.19 -4.39 1.98
C THR A 131 -16.33 -4.47 2.97
N PHE A 132 -16.03 -4.81 4.22
CA PHE A 132 -17.04 -4.86 5.27
C PHE A 132 -17.55 -3.46 5.60
N GLU A 133 -18.85 -3.20 5.41
CA GLU A 133 -19.50 -1.93 5.71
C GLU A 133 -20.11 -1.87 7.10
N GLY A 134 -20.54 -3.02 7.62
CA GLY A 134 -21.21 -3.06 8.91
C GLY A 134 -22.11 -4.30 9.05
N TRP A 135 -23.02 -4.20 9.98
CA TRP A 135 -24.02 -5.21 10.28
C TRP A 135 -25.41 -4.66 9.93
N ASP A 136 -26.33 -5.51 9.43
CA ASP A 136 -27.69 -5.14 8.97
C ASP A 136 -28.65 -4.75 10.11
N ILE A 137 -28.15 -4.17 11.19
CA ILE A 137 -28.89 -3.75 12.36
C ILE A 137 -28.37 -2.43 12.93
N ASP A 138 -29.27 -1.63 13.49
CA ASP A 138 -28.89 -0.39 14.16
C ASP A 138 -28.18 -0.66 15.49
N LYS A 139 -27.09 0.07 15.75
CA LYS A 139 -26.29 -0.01 16.98
C LYS A 139 -27.06 0.32 18.26
N ASP A 140 -28.17 1.03 18.15
CA ASP A 140 -29.02 1.42 19.27
C ASP A 140 -30.18 0.46 19.49
N THR A 141 -30.24 -0.66 18.75
CA THR A 141 -31.27 -1.70 18.90
C THR A 141 -31.26 -2.28 20.30
N ILE A 142 -32.43 -2.28 20.97
CA ILE A 142 -32.66 -2.95 22.26
C ILE A 142 -32.97 -4.41 22.02
N VAL A 143 -32.28 -5.30 22.72
CA VAL A 143 -32.42 -6.75 22.55
C VAL A 143 -33.47 -7.30 23.51
N THR A 144 -34.61 -7.69 22.95
CA THR A 144 -35.76 -8.29 23.70
C THR A 144 -36.07 -9.72 23.25
N LYS A 145 -35.35 -10.25 22.27
CA LYS A 145 -35.44 -11.60 21.71
C LYS A 145 -34.14 -12.01 21.04
N ASP A 146 -34.00 -13.31 20.70
CA ASP A 146 -32.90 -13.77 19.86
C ASP A 146 -32.94 -13.06 18.49
N LEU A 147 -31.76 -12.63 18.03
CA LEU A 147 -31.59 -11.91 16.77
C LEU A 147 -30.62 -12.65 15.86
N THR A 148 -30.85 -12.56 14.58
CA THR A 148 -29.86 -12.91 13.55
C THR A 148 -29.50 -11.67 12.79
N VAL A 149 -28.21 -11.40 12.68
CA VAL A 149 -27.63 -10.19 12.10
C VAL A 149 -26.63 -10.60 11.04
N ASN A 150 -26.73 -10.00 9.86
CA ASN A 150 -25.84 -10.33 8.74
C ASN A 150 -24.81 -9.24 8.50
N ALA A 151 -23.63 -9.63 8.06
CA ALA A 151 -22.63 -8.71 7.56
C ALA A 151 -23.11 -8.06 6.25
N ILE A 152 -22.93 -6.74 6.18
CA ILE A 152 -23.14 -5.96 4.95
C ILE A 152 -21.77 -5.76 4.28
N TRP A 153 -21.72 -6.04 2.99
CA TRP A 153 -20.53 -5.94 2.17
C TRP A 153 -20.74 -4.95 1.02
N ASN A 154 -19.79 -4.05 0.85
CA ASN A 154 -19.66 -3.31 -0.39
C ASN A 154 -18.82 -4.11 -1.38
N SER A 155 -19.25 -4.18 -2.63
CA SER A 155 -18.55 -4.86 -3.71
C SER A 155 -18.10 -3.85 -4.75
N GLU A 156 -16.82 -3.87 -5.09
CA GLU A 156 -16.25 -3.01 -6.13
C GLU A 156 -15.47 -3.85 -7.14
N ASP A 157 -15.62 -3.51 -8.44
CA ASP A 157 -14.86 -4.15 -9.52
C ASP A 157 -13.39 -3.86 -9.39
N ILE A 158 -12.57 -4.90 -9.52
CA ILE A 158 -11.10 -4.80 -9.50
C ILE A 158 -10.49 -5.36 -10.78
N MET A 159 -9.36 -4.79 -11.15
CA MET A 159 -8.50 -5.27 -12.23
C MET A 159 -7.11 -5.60 -11.70
N TRP A 160 -6.44 -6.55 -12.35
CA TRP A 160 -5.15 -7.04 -11.92
C TRP A 160 -4.07 -6.80 -12.96
N ALA A 161 -2.94 -6.28 -12.52
CA ALA A 161 -1.70 -6.28 -13.27
C ALA A 161 -0.64 -7.13 -12.56
N LYS A 162 0.17 -7.85 -13.35
CA LYS A 162 1.27 -8.67 -12.85
C LYS A 162 2.58 -8.17 -13.43
N VAL A 163 3.44 -7.63 -12.58
CA VAL A 163 4.72 -7.05 -12.96
C VAL A 163 5.88 -7.90 -12.44
N LYS A 164 6.88 -8.06 -13.27
CA LYS A 164 8.13 -8.72 -12.93
C LYS A 164 8.85 -7.92 -11.83
N ALA A 165 9.13 -8.55 -10.71
CA ALA A 165 9.79 -7.90 -9.57
C ALA A 165 11.30 -8.17 -9.53
N GLY A 166 11.74 -9.37 -9.87
CA GLY A 166 13.14 -9.72 -9.82
C GLY A 166 13.48 -10.91 -10.73
N ILE A 167 14.77 -11.10 -10.95
CA ILE A 167 15.31 -12.29 -11.63
C ILE A 167 16.31 -12.91 -10.68
N ASP A 168 16.09 -14.19 -10.33
CA ASP A 168 17.14 -14.97 -9.67
C ASP A 168 18.36 -15.03 -10.62
N PRO A 169 19.49 -14.44 -10.27
CA PRO A 169 20.65 -14.41 -11.15
C PRO A 169 21.25 -15.79 -11.39
N ILE A 170 21.01 -16.75 -10.48
CA ILE A 170 21.51 -18.14 -10.57
C ILE A 170 20.51 -19.02 -11.31
N LYS A 171 19.24 -19.01 -10.88
CA LYS A 171 18.18 -19.85 -11.47
C LYS A 171 17.48 -19.20 -12.64
N ARG A 172 17.68 -17.90 -12.88
CA ARG A 172 17.00 -17.07 -13.89
C ARG A 172 15.47 -17.19 -13.86
N THR A 173 14.93 -17.56 -12.70
CA THR A 173 13.49 -17.60 -12.49
C THR A 173 12.98 -16.21 -12.18
N MET A 174 11.93 -15.82 -12.88
CA MET A 174 11.20 -14.58 -12.59
C MET A 174 10.08 -14.87 -11.62
N PHE A 175 9.89 -13.97 -10.67
CA PHE A 175 8.63 -13.90 -9.96
C PHE A 175 7.93 -12.57 -10.29
N ARG A 176 6.61 -12.56 -10.12
CA ARG A 176 5.76 -11.43 -10.43
C ARG A 176 5.03 -10.99 -9.19
N LEU A 177 4.98 -9.68 -8.98
CA LEU A 177 4.09 -9.05 -8.02
C LEU A 177 2.75 -8.77 -8.68
N SER A 178 1.67 -8.96 -7.94
CA SER A 178 0.31 -8.67 -8.39
C SER A 178 -0.16 -7.37 -7.77
N TYR A 179 -0.72 -6.49 -8.59
CA TYR A 179 -1.24 -5.19 -8.20
C TYR A 179 -2.71 -5.10 -8.56
N ILE A 180 -3.48 -4.50 -7.66
CA ILE A 180 -4.92 -4.29 -7.82
C ILE A 180 -5.15 -2.84 -8.23
N TYR A 181 -6.05 -2.65 -9.18
CA TYR A 181 -6.64 -1.37 -9.52
C TYR A 181 -8.15 -1.43 -9.31
N LYS A 182 -8.70 -0.37 -8.76
CA LYS A 182 -10.13 -0.10 -8.64
C LYS A 182 -10.37 1.39 -8.86
N ASP A 183 -11.53 1.74 -9.39
CA ASP A 183 -11.82 3.13 -9.74
C ASP A 183 -11.91 4.06 -8.51
N SER A 184 -12.24 3.50 -7.34
CA SER A 184 -12.27 4.25 -6.07
C SER A 184 -10.91 4.67 -5.53
N LEU A 185 -9.79 4.20 -6.09
CA LEU A 185 -8.45 4.61 -5.65
C LEU A 185 -8.26 6.14 -5.63
N PHE A 186 -8.95 6.83 -6.54
CA PHE A 186 -8.88 8.28 -6.70
C PHE A 186 -10.04 9.03 -6.02
N ASP A 187 -10.84 8.37 -5.19
CA ASP A 187 -11.91 9.01 -4.41
C ASP A 187 -11.38 9.60 -3.08
N VAL A 188 -10.16 9.23 -2.69
CA VAL A 188 -9.46 9.80 -1.53
C VAL A 188 -9.00 11.25 -1.81
N GLU A 189 -9.00 12.11 -0.79
CA GLU A 189 -8.44 13.45 -0.93
C GLU A 189 -6.92 13.40 -1.07
N PRO A 190 -6.32 14.26 -1.94
CA PRO A 190 -4.88 14.21 -2.24
C PRO A 190 -3.94 14.32 -1.04
N ASN A 191 -4.40 15.02 0.02
CA ASN A 191 -3.64 15.21 1.27
C ASN A 191 -3.85 14.08 2.29
N THR A 192 -4.54 13.01 1.91
CA THR A 192 -4.77 11.83 2.74
C THR A 192 -3.99 10.66 2.17
N PHE A 193 -3.09 10.09 2.97
CA PHE A 193 -2.35 8.91 2.53
C PHE A 193 -3.29 7.72 2.30
N SER A 194 -3.20 7.10 1.15
CA SER A 194 -3.91 5.86 0.80
C SER A 194 -2.91 4.75 0.50
N LYS A 195 -2.94 3.69 1.29
CA LYS A 195 -2.11 2.51 1.09
C LYS A 195 -2.43 1.79 -0.23
N ASP A 196 -3.72 1.71 -0.59
CA ASP A 196 -4.16 1.09 -1.84
C ASP A 196 -3.65 1.88 -3.06
N LEU A 197 -3.75 3.22 -3.01
CA LEU A 197 -3.21 4.08 -4.07
C LEU A 197 -1.67 4.01 -4.12
N ALA A 198 -0.99 3.90 -2.97
CA ALA A 198 0.45 3.69 -2.89
C ALA A 198 0.86 2.34 -3.53
N LEU A 199 0.11 1.26 -3.29
CA LEU A 199 0.37 -0.04 -3.92
C LEU A 199 0.18 -0.01 -5.44
N PHE A 200 -0.86 0.65 -5.94
CA PHE A 200 -1.05 0.86 -7.38
C PHE A 200 0.09 1.70 -7.98
N ALA A 201 0.44 2.84 -7.37
CA ALA A 201 1.53 3.71 -7.79
C ALA A 201 2.89 2.96 -7.80
N PHE A 202 3.12 2.09 -6.79
CA PHE A 202 4.31 1.24 -6.75
C PHE A 202 4.32 0.22 -7.89
N GLY A 203 3.16 -0.34 -8.25
CA GLY A 203 3.01 -1.24 -9.41
C GLY A 203 3.40 -0.56 -10.71
N ALA A 204 2.93 0.67 -10.92
CA ALA A 204 3.31 1.50 -12.06
C ALA A 204 4.82 1.75 -12.08
N ALA A 205 5.40 2.20 -10.96
CA ALA A 205 6.84 2.44 -10.84
C ALA A 205 7.68 1.18 -11.10
N ASN A 206 7.22 0.01 -10.64
CA ASN A 206 7.90 -1.28 -10.90
C ASN A 206 7.82 -1.72 -12.37
N SER A 207 6.81 -1.27 -13.12
CA SER A 207 6.60 -1.65 -14.52
C SER A 207 7.52 -0.93 -15.52
N THR A 208 8.35 0.02 -15.07
CA THR A 208 9.15 0.91 -15.92
C THR A 208 10.40 0.27 -16.55
N GLU A 209 10.55 -1.05 -16.51
CA GLU A 209 11.73 -1.74 -17.06
C GLU A 209 11.91 -1.51 -18.56
N ASP A 210 10.81 -1.55 -19.31
CA ASP A 210 10.72 -1.28 -20.75
C ASP A 210 9.34 -0.78 -21.14
N GLY A 211 9.22 -0.21 -22.35
CA GLY A 211 7.96 0.37 -22.85
C GLY A 211 6.83 -0.65 -23.01
N THR A 212 7.14 -1.92 -23.30
CA THR A 212 6.13 -2.98 -23.43
C THR A 212 5.54 -3.34 -22.07
N THR A 213 6.39 -3.46 -21.05
CA THR A 213 5.99 -3.81 -19.70
C THR A 213 5.06 -2.75 -19.10
N ILE A 214 5.43 -1.45 -19.20
CA ILE A 214 4.60 -0.38 -18.65
C ILE A 214 3.29 -0.18 -19.43
N SER A 215 3.33 -0.31 -20.76
CA SER A 215 2.11 -0.26 -21.58
C SER A 215 1.16 -1.40 -21.23
N SER A 216 1.68 -2.61 -21.07
CA SER A 216 0.89 -3.78 -20.66
C SER A 216 0.31 -3.62 -19.26
N PHE A 217 1.06 -3.01 -18.34
CA PHE A 217 0.57 -2.70 -16.98
C PHE A 217 -0.68 -1.83 -17.06
N TYR A 218 -0.59 -0.68 -17.71
CA TYR A 218 -1.70 0.25 -17.79
C TYR A 218 -2.86 -0.28 -18.63
N SER A 219 -2.59 -0.90 -19.79
CA SER A 219 -3.66 -1.47 -20.63
C SER A 219 -4.44 -2.57 -19.92
N SER A 220 -3.79 -3.43 -19.12
CA SER A 220 -4.47 -4.48 -18.36
C SER A 220 -5.40 -3.94 -17.27
N LEU A 221 -5.21 -2.69 -16.88
CA LEU A 221 -6.02 -1.98 -15.87
C LEU A 221 -7.04 -1.01 -16.51
N GLY A 222 -7.22 -1.12 -17.83
CA GLY A 222 -8.20 -0.32 -18.59
C GLY A 222 -7.81 1.13 -18.80
N PHE A 223 -6.51 1.46 -18.71
CA PHE A 223 -5.99 2.75 -19.16
C PHE A 223 -5.76 2.75 -20.66
N ASP A 224 -5.99 3.87 -21.29
CA ASP A 224 -5.79 4.14 -22.70
C ASP A 224 -4.83 5.31 -22.93
N ASN A 225 -4.73 5.78 -24.18
CA ASN A 225 -3.88 6.90 -24.59
C ASN A 225 -2.51 6.92 -23.90
N ILE A 226 -1.82 5.77 -24.00
CA ILE A 226 -0.53 5.55 -23.34
C ILE A 226 0.56 6.22 -24.16
N HIS A 227 1.16 7.27 -23.60
CA HIS A 227 2.30 7.98 -24.17
C HIS A 227 3.61 7.52 -23.52
N LEU A 228 4.57 7.12 -24.35
CA LEU A 228 5.91 6.72 -23.91
C LEU A 228 6.93 7.75 -24.40
N SER A 229 7.80 8.21 -23.51
CA SER A 229 8.94 9.05 -23.90
C SER A 229 9.85 8.34 -24.90
N GLU A 230 10.55 9.09 -25.72
CA GLU A 230 11.50 8.58 -26.72
C GLU A 230 12.60 7.69 -26.13
N SER A 231 12.93 7.85 -24.86
CA SER A 231 13.91 7.05 -24.14
C SER A 231 13.56 5.56 -24.03
N TYR A 232 12.32 5.15 -24.36
CA TYR A 232 11.95 3.75 -24.45
C TYR A 232 12.22 3.13 -25.82
N SER A 233 12.31 3.94 -26.87
CA SER A 233 12.56 3.51 -28.25
C SER A 233 13.98 3.76 -28.75
N HIS A 234 14.73 4.63 -28.07
CA HIS A 234 16.10 4.99 -28.41
C HIS A 234 17.09 4.60 -27.31
N THR A 235 18.36 4.50 -27.65
CA THR A 235 19.42 4.27 -26.65
C THR A 235 19.48 5.45 -25.68
N PRO A 236 19.28 5.25 -24.36
CA PRO A 236 19.31 6.32 -23.38
C PRO A 236 20.66 7.02 -23.34
N THR A 237 20.62 8.32 -23.14
CA THR A 237 21.80 9.19 -22.96
C THR A 237 21.82 9.77 -21.54
N ASN A 238 22.85 10.48 -21.17
CA ASN A 238 22.93 11.19 -19.89
C ASN A 238 22.00 12.41 -19.80
N SER A 239 21.36 12.83 -20.88
CA SER A 239 20.36 13.91 -20.91
C SER A 239 18.94 13.42 -21.15
N SER A 240 18.72 12.11 -21.24
CA SER A 240 17.39 11.53 -21.44
C SER A 240 16.74 11.08 -20.14
N ILE A 241 15.42 10.96 -20.17
CA ILE A 241 14.62 10.39 -19.09
C ILE A 241 13.48 9.53 -19.65
N GLY A 242 13.31 8.32 -19.12
CA GLY A 242 12.17 7.47 -19.44
C GLY A 242 10.96 7.80 -18.59
N TYR A 243 9.81 8.01 -19.20
CA TYR A 243 8.54 8.22 -18.51
C TYR A 243 7.38 7.73 -19.37
N CYS A 244 6.25 7.54 -18.73
CA CYS A 244 5.00 7.14 -19.35
C CYS A 244 3.87 7.99 -18.80
N PHE A 245 2.99 8.47 -19.69
CA PHE A 245 1.68 9.00 -19.33
C PHE A 245 0.63 7.98 -19.73
N ALA A 246 -0.38 7.79 -18.91
CA ALA A 246 -1.51 6.91 -19.18
C ALA A 246 -2.80 7.56 -18.69
N HIS A 247 -3.87 7.43 -19.47
CA HIS A 247 -5.15 8.05 -19.22
C HIS A 247 -6.23 7.01 -18.98
N LYS A 248 -7.18 7.33 -18.09
CA LYS A 248 -8.45 6.59 -17.94
C LYS A 248 -9.56 7.54 -17.51
N GLN A 249 -10.70 7.48 -18.17
CA GLN A 249 -11.88 8.19 -17.70
C GLN A 249 -12.58 7.41 -16.59
N VAL A 250 -12.75 8.04 -15.41
CA VAL A 250 -13.36 7.42 -14.23
C VAL A 250 -14.41 8.36 -13.66
N LYS A 251 -15.68 7.95 -13.67
CA LYS A 251 -16.79 8.70 -13.05
C LYS A 251 -16.82 10.20 -13.42
N GLY A 252 -16.51 10.52 -14.68
CA GLY A 252 -16.48 11.91 -15.18
C GLY A 252 -15.22 12.71 -14.83
N SER A 253 -14.20 12.06 -14.30
CA SER A 253 -12.86 12.62 -14.09
C SER A 253 -11.88 12.02 -15.08
N GLU A 254 -10.89 12.82 -15.50
CA GLU A 254 -9.75 12.38 -16.31
C GLU A 254 -8.61 11.98 -15.36
N VAL A 255 -8.44 10.68 -15.14
CA VAL A 255 -7.32 10.14 -14.35
C VAL A 255 -6.11 10.03 -15.25
N ILE A 256 -5.07 10.77 -14.93
CA ILE A 256 -3.79 10.79 -15.66
C ILE A 256 -2.69 10.33 -14.73
N CYS A 257 -1.95 9.31 -15.14
CA CYS A 257 -0.81 8.77 -14.39
C CYS A 257 0.48 9.13 -15.09
N VAL A 258 1.41 9.75 -14.36
CA VAL A 258 2.78 10.05 -14.77
C VAL A 258 3.71 9.10 -14.02
N THR A 259 4.35 8.20 -14.75
CA THR A 259 5.27 7.22 -14.18
C THR A 259 6.67 7.41 -14.72
N ILE A 260 7.63 7.67 -13.83
CA ILE A 260 8.99 7.99 -14.18
C ILE A 260 9.89 6.77 -13.98
N ARG A 261 10.73 6.48 -14.98
CA ARG A 261 11.61 5.31 -14.99
C ARG A 261 12.67 5.37 -13.90
N GLY A 262 12.67 4.38 -13.03
CA GLY A 262 13.71 4.14 -12.02
C GLY A 262 14.42 2.81 -12.17
N LYS A 263 14.19 2.08 -13.27
CA LYS A 263 14.69 0.72 -13.49
C LYS A 263 15.25 0.58 -14.90
N ASN A 264 16.39 -0.10 -15.04
CA ASN A 264 17.00 -0.46 -16.34
C ASN A 264 17.29 0.73 -17.29
N TYR A 265 17.80 1.84 -16.77
CA TYR A 265 17.93 3.12 -17.47
C TYR A 265 19.33 3.46 -17.96
N GLN A 266 20.24 2.49 -18.05
CA GLN A 266 21.56 2.63 -18.70
C GLN A 266 22.29 3.98 -18.43
N LEU A 267 22.63 4.73 -19.50
CA LEU A 267 23.39 5.98 -19.39
C LEU A 267 22.64 7.12 -18.68
N GLU A 268 21.33 7.09 -18.61
CA GLU A 268 20.57 8.05 -17.77
C GLU A 268 21.05 8.05 -16.31
N TRP A 269 21.64 6.93 -15.87
CA TRP A 269 22.14 6.79 -14.51
C TRP A 269 23.23 7.79 -14.14
N VAL A 270 23.95 8.35 -15.13
CA VAL A 270 24.98 9.38 -14.93
C VAL A 270 24.39 10.62 -14.26
N ASN A 271 23.14 10.97 -14.56
CA ASN A 271 22.45 12.12 -13.97
C ASN A 271 22.34 12.06 -12.44
N ASN A 272 22.39 10.86 -11.84
CA ASN A 272 22.40 10.71 -10.39
C ASN A 272 23.62 11.38 -9.71
N PHE A 273 24.67 11.64 -10.46
CA PHE A 273 25.91 12.24 -9.99
C PHE A 273 26.08 13.72 -10.40
N ILE A 274 25.11 14.28 -11.14
CA ILE A 274 25.11 15.68 -11.57
C ILE A 274 24.34 16.50 -10.53
N VAL A 275 24.99 16.83 -9.42
CA VAL A 275 24.34 17.56 -8.33
C VAL A 275 24.15 19.06 -8.61
N GLY A 276 24.98 19.62 -9.47
CA GLY A 276 25.01 21.05 -9.76
C GLY A 276 25.64 21.90 -8.64
N GLU A 277 25.95 23.15 -8.92
CA GLU A 277 26.56 24.05 -7.96
C GLU A 277 25.57 24.63 -6.96
N THR A 278 24.39 25.03 -7.41
CA THR A 278 23.30 25.65 -6.63
C THR A 278 21.94 25.13 -7.08
N GLY A 279 20.88 25.45 -6.34
CA GLY A 279 19.51 25.09 -6.66
C GLY A 279 19.21 23.61 -6.38
N ASP A 280 18.18 23.07 -7.00
CA ASP A 280 17.81 21.67 -6.91
C ASP A 280 18.88 20.75 -7.51
N HIS A 281 18.84 19.46 -7.23
CA HIS A 281 19.75 18.47 -7.80
C HIS A 281 19.65 18.50 -9.32
N GLN A 282 20.68 19.02 -9.98
CA GLN A 282 20.64 19.41 -11.40
C GLN A 282 20.16 18.26 -12.30
N GLY A 283 20.73 17.06 -12.16
CA GLY A 283 20.37 15.92 -13.01
C GLY A 283 18.92 15.45 -12.82
N PHE A 284 18.32 15.60 -11.64
CA PHE A 284 16.92 15.30 -11.41
C PHE A 284 16.01 16.45 -11.84
N SER A 285 16.38 17.68 -11.56
CA SER A 285 15.62 18.87 -11.92
C SER A 285 15.50 19.05 -13.43
N GLU A 286 16.59 18.92 -14.18
CA GLU A 286 16.56 18.96 -15.65
C GLU A 286 15.70 17.82 -16.22
N SER A 287 15.80 16.62 -15.66
CA SER A 287 14.94 15.50 -16.05
C SER A 287 13.46 15.77 -15.75
N ALA A 288 13.15 16.37 -14.60
CA ALA A 288 11.79 16.74 -14.23
C ALA A 288 11.21 17.81 -15.15
N THR A 289 12.03 18.80 -15.58
CA THR A 289 11.62 19.83 -16.52
C THR A 289 11.22 19.23 -17.87
N LEU A 290 11.99 18.27 -18.40
CA LEU A 290 11.62 17.57 -19.64
C LEU A 290 10.27 16.86 -19.53
N VAL A 291 10.04 16.18 -18.39
CA VAL A 291 8.74 15.52 -18.16
C VAL A 291 7.61 16.54 -18.02
N LYS A 292 7.87 17.67 -17.34
CA LYS A 292 6.87 18.72 -17.13
C LYS A 292 6.43 19.36 -18.44
N ASP A 293 7.38 19.67 -19.33
CA ASP A 293 7.10 20.31 -20.61
C ASP A 293 6.24 19.40 -21.52
N ASP A 294 6.57 18.09 -21.58
CA ASP A 294 5.80 17.13 -22.37
C ASP A 294 4.44 16.80 -21.72
N LEU A 295 4.37 16.80 -20.38
CA LEU A 295 3.11 16.64 -19.66
C LEU A 295 2.15 17.80 -19.91
N GLU A 296 2.64 19.03 -20.04
CA GLU A 296 1.81 20.19 -20.36
C GLU A 296 1.11 20.02 -21.71
N GLU A 297 1.82 19.55 -22.74
CA GLU A 297 1.24 19.23 -24.03
C GLU A 297 0.20 18.10 -23.94
N TYR A 298 0.51 17.03 -23.19
CA TYR A 298 -0.41 15.91 -22.99
C TYR A 298 -1.70 16.33 -22.27
N LEU A 299 -1.58 17.14 -21.21
CA LEU A 299 -2.72 17.67 -20.44
C LEU A 299 -3.65 18.55 -21.27
N ASN A 300 -3.13 19.27 -22.29
CA ASN A 300 -3.94 20.10 -23.18
C ASN A 300 -5.02 19.29 -23.93
N SER A 301 -4.84 18.00 -24.12
CA SER A 301 -5.82 17.09 -24.71
C SER A 301 -7.05 16.87 -23.82
N TYR A 302 -6.96 17.22 -22.53
CA TYR A 302 -7.99 16.99 -21.49
C TYR A 302 -8.43 18.29 -20.80
N SER A 303 -8.27 19.43 -21.44
CA SER A 303 -8.44 20.77 -20.86
C SER A 303 -9.83 21.08 -20.29
N SER A 304 -10.87 20.32 -20.64
CA SER A 304 -12.24 20.49 -20.12
C SER A 304 -12.56 19.57 -18.94
N GLY A 305 -11.65 18.70 -18.54
CA GLY A 305 -11.90 17.63 -17.58
C GLY A 305 -11.63 18.02 -16.13
N ASN A 306 -12.24 17.26 -15.24
CA ASN A 306 -11.88 17.24 -13.83
C ASN A 306 -10.66 16.31 -13.69
N ILE A 307 -9.45 16.88 -13.66
CA ILE A 307 -8.20 16.13 -13.72
C ILE A 307 -7.83 15.58 -12.34
N LYS A 308 -7.52 14.29 -12.28
CA LYS A 308 -6.89 13.59 -11.17
C LYS A 308 -5.52 13.10 -11.64
N LEU A 309 -4.45 13.80 -11.25
CA LEU A 309 -3.08 13.56 -11.70
C LEU A 309 -2.31 12.75 -10.65
N LEU A 310 -1.85 11.55 -11.00
CA LEU A 310 -0.93 10.76 -10.19
C LEU A 310 0.49 10.89 -10.74
N ILE A 311 1.45 11.25 -9.89
CA ILE A 311 2.87 11.26 -10.20
C ILE A 311 3.56 10.21 -9.36
N THR A 312 4.36 9.32 -9.99
CA THR A 312 5.06 8.25 -9.28
C THR A 312 6.39 7.89 -9.91
N GLY A 313 7.27 7.32 -9.09
CA GLY A 313 8.54 6.79 -9.50
C GLY A 313 9.26 6.09 -8.35
N TYR A 314 10.19 5.20 -8.71
CA TYR A 314 11.02 4.43 -7.78
C TYR A 314 12.49 4.84 -7.94
N SER A 315 13.27 4.87 -6.83
CA SER A 315 14.70 5.16 -6.89
C SER A 315 14.97 6.50 -7.60
N ARG A 316 15.82 6.52 -8.62
CA ARG A 316 16.03 7.70 -9.48
C ARG A 316 14.73 8.29 -10.00
N GLY A 317 13.80 7.43 -10.49
CA GLY A 317 12.49 7.88 -10.93
C GLY A 317 11.69 8.55 -9.82
N GLY A 318 11.83 8.09 -8.58
CA GLY A 318 11.26 8.73 -7.39
C GLY A 318 11.86 10.11 -7.13
N GLY A 319 13.18 10.28 -7.27
CA GLY A 319 13.85 11.58 -7.13
C GLY A 319 13.37 12.59 -8.18
N VAL A 320 13.23 12.15 -9.44
CA VAL A 320 12.68 12.99 -10.52
C VAL A 320 11.21 13.28 -10.30
N ALA A 321 10.40 12.29 -9.86
CA ALA A 321 8.98 12.48 -9.54
C ALA A 321 8.76 13.48 -8.40
N ASN A 322 9.62 13.43 -7.36
CA ASN A 322 9.58 14.38 -6.26
C ASN A 322 9.90 15.80 -6.73
N ASN A 323 10.93 15.95 -7.60
CA ASN A 323 11.29 17.24 -8.17
C ASN A 323 10.21 17.76 -9.14
N LEU A 324 9.62 16.89 -9.96
CA LEU A 324 8.50 17.24 -10.83
C LEU A 324 7.29 17.77 -10.02
N ALA A 325 6.95 17.08 -8.93
CA ALA A 325 5.89 17.54 -8.05
C ALA A 325 6.21 18.93 -7.48
N HIS A 326 7.46 19.16 -7.05
CA HIS A 326 7.91 20.46 -6.58
C HIS A 326 7.77 21.54 -7.67
N GLN A 327 8.23 21.27 -8.90
CA GLN A 327 8.14 22.21 -10.02
C GLN A 327 6.68 22.55 -10.37
N ILE A 328 5.79 21.57 -10.37
CA ILE A 328 4.36 21.79 -10.67
C ILE A 328 3.69 22.60 -9.56
N LEU A 329 3.88 22.22 -8.29
CA LEU A 329 3.24 22.86 -7.14
C LEU A 329 3.78 24.26 -6.86
N SER A 330 4.99 24.57 -7.28
CA SER A 330 5.58 25.91 -7.20
C SER A 330 5.32 26.80 -8.43
N SER A 331 4.66 26.24 -9.47
CA SER A 331 4.30 26.98 -10.68
C SER A 331 2.85 27.48 -10.59
N ASP A 332 2.64 28.77 -10.85
CA ASP A 332 1.29 29.32 -10.94
C ASP A 332 0.54 28.77 -12.17
N ASN A 333 -0.67 28.30 -11.98
CA ASN A 333 -1.61 27.91 -13.04
C ASN A 333 -1.13 26.77 -13.99
N TYR A 334 -0.22 25.90 -13.55
CA TYR A 334 0.17 24.74 -14.35
C TYR A 334 -0.97 23.71 -14.47
N LEU A 335 -1.69 23.47 -13.39
CA LEU A 335 -2.88 22.63 -13.36
C LEU A 335 -4.17 23.47 -13.28
N PRO A 336 -5.30 23.00 -13.82
CA PRO A 336 -6.59 23.62 -13.59
C PRO A 336 -6.91 23.74 -12.09
N ALA A 337 -7.63 24.79 -11.69
CA ALA A 337 -7.90 25.08 -10.27
C ALA A 337 -8.65 23.97 -9.52
N ASN A 338 -9.40 23.12 -10.21
CA ASN A 338 -10.11 21.96 -9.65
C ASN A 338 -9.36 20.64 -9.78
N ALA A 339 -8.15 20.64 -10.34
CA ALA A 339 -7.34 19.44 -10.47
C ALA A 339 -6.90 18.92 -9.10
N LYS A 340 -6.94 17.60 -8.95
CA LYS A 340 -6.40 16.90 -7.77
C LYS A 340 -5.10 16.22 -8.15
N MET A 341 -4.02 16.54 -7.45
CA MET A 341 -2.71 15.95 -7.69
C MET A 341 -2.31 15.05 -6.52
N TYR A 342 -1.92 13.85 -6.84
CA TYR A 342 -1.43 12.80 -5.94
C TYR A 342 0.01 12.50 -6.31
N THR A 343 0.91 12.45 -5.34
CA THR A 343 2.31 12.06 -5.59
C THR A 343 2.73 10.98 -4.60
N TYR A 344 3.23 9.87 -5.15
CA TYR A 344 3.78 8.76 -4.37
C TYR A 344 5.15 8.40 -4.92
N THR A 345 6.21 8.63 -4.14
CA THR A 345 7.57 8.26 -4.51
C THR A 345 8.08 7.12 -3.63
N PHE A 346 8.92 6.26 -4.18
CA PHE A 346 9.41 5.08 -3.49
C PHE A 346 10.93 5.04 -3.52
N GLU A 347 11.55 4.90 -2.33
CA GLU A 347 13.01 4.85 -2.15
C GLU A 347 13.72 5.99 -2.90
N ALA A 348 13.12 7.17 -2.88
CA ALA A 348 13.57 8.32 -3.63
C ALA A 348 14.79 8.97 -2.98
N PRO A 349 15.85 9.31 -3.74
CA PRO A 349 16.90 10.20 -3.29
C PRO A 349 16.37 11.62 -3.02
N ALA A 350 17.08 12.38 -2.20
CA ALA A 350 16.80 13.80 -1.97
C ALA A 350 17.17 14.63 -3.21
N SER A 351 16.24 15.44 -3.72
CA SER A 351 16.40 16.13 -5.01
C SER A 351 16.12 17.64 -5.00
N VAL A 352 15.41 18.14 -3.97
CA VAL A 352 15.02 19.56 -3.87
C VAL A 352 15.96 20.27 -2.90
N GLU A 353 16.39 21.48 -3.23
CA GLU A 353 17.23 22.29 -2.34
C GLU A 353 16.50 22.57 -1.02
N MET A 354 17.18 22.39 0.12
CA MET A 354 16.55 22.52 1.44
C MET A 354 15.89 23.89 1.67
N ALA A 355 16.46 24.95 1.10
CA ALA A 355 15.92 26.29 1.20
C ALA A 355 14.56 26.43 0.49
N ASN A 356 14.30 25.63 -0.55
CA ASN A 356 13.11 25.66 -1.39
C ASN A 356 12.14 24.53 -1.07
N GLY A 357 12.56 23.55 -0.30
CA GLY A 357 11.77 22.35 -0.02
C GLY A 357 10.59 22.63 0.91
N ILE A 358 9.39 22.52 0.36
CA ILE A 358 8.12 22.68 1.07
C ILE A 358 7.57 21.29 1.41
N ASP A 359 6.95 21.16 2.57
CA ASP A 359 6.27 19.94 2.99
C ASP A 359 4.84 19.93 2.41
N TYR A 360 4.72 19.65 1.11
CA TYR A 360 3.43 19.54 0.42
C TYR A 360 2.60 18.38 0.98
N PRO A 361 1.35 18.60 1.44
CA PRO A 361 0.56 17.58 2.10
C PRO A 361 0.05 16.47 1.15
N ASN A 362 0.17 16.66 -0.15
CA ASN A 362 -0.25 15.73 -1.20
C ASN A 362 0.94 15.02 -1.89
N VAL A 363 2.14 15.11 -1.29
CA VAL A 363 3.34 14.41 -1.75
C VAL A 363 3.81 13.47 -0.65
N PHE A 364 3.71 12.17 -0.91
CA PHE A 364 4.10 11.11 0.03
C PHE A 364 5.32 10.38 -0.48
N ASN A 365 6.38 10.37 0.32
CA ASN A 365 7.61 9.65 0.02
C ASN A 365 7.69 8.40 0.90
N LEU A 366 7.66 7.24 0.31
CA LEU A 366 7.78 5.97 1.02
C LEU A 366 9.26 5.59 1.10
N VAL A 367 9.79 5.60 2.31
CA VAL A 367 11.22 5.58 2.59
C VAL A 367 11.57 4.38 3.46
N ASN A 368 12.34 3.44 2.92
CA ASN A 368 12.94 2.37 3.70
C ASN A 368 14.16 2.92 4.45
N SER A 369 14.11 2.99 5.76
CA SER A 369 15.18 3.56 6.60
C SER A 369 16.50 2.79 6.55
N ALA A 370 16.51 1.56 6.03
CA ALA A 370 17.73 0.79 5.80
C ALA A 370 18.26 0.89 4.36
N ASP A 371 17.57 1.59 3.47
CA ASP A 371 18.01 1.80 2.10
C ASP A 371 18.88 3.06 1.96
N ILE A 372 20.14 2.86 1.58
CA ILE A 372 21.10 3.97 1.40
C ILE A 372 20.67 4.99 0.33
N VAL A 373 19.92 4.56 -0.68
CA VAL A 373 19.50 5.44 -1.79
C VAL A 373 18.65 6.60 -1.29
N CYS A 374 17.84 6.36 -0.25
CA CYS A 374 17.01 7.40 0.36
C CYS A 374 17.82 8.55 1.01
N TYR A 375 19.12 8.35 1.21
CA TYR A 375 20.00 9.26 1.93
C TYR A 375 21.14 9.82 1.06
N VAL A 376 21.08 9.58 -0.24
CA VAL A 376 22.02 10.17 -1.20
C VAL A 376 21.26 11.14 -2.13
N PRO A 377 21.84 12.29 -2.50
CA PRO A 377 23.08 12.84 -1.93
C PRO A 377 22.98 13.08 -0.43
N PRO A 378 24.13 13.04 0.29
CA PRO A 378 24.13 13.28 1.73
C PRO A 378 23.49 14.62 2.10
N ILE A 379 22.81 14.68 3.24
CA ILE A 379 22.09 15.88 3.71
C ILE A 379 22.96 17.16 3.71
N ARG A 380 24.28 17.01 3.92
CA ARG A 380 25.24 18.13 3.85
C ARG A 380 25.39 18.76 2.46
N TYR A 381 24.88 18.10 1.41
CA TYR A 381 24.81 18.71 0.08
C TYR A 381 23.67 19.73 -0.05
N GLY A 382 22.81 19.81 0.97
CA GLY A 382 21.73 20.79 1.04
C GLY A 382 20.46 20.37 0.30
N PHE A 383 20.23 19.06 0.11
CA PHE A 383 19.02 18.54 -0.50
C PHE A 383 18.09 17.87 0.51
N LYS A 384 16.79 17.94 0.22
CA LYS A 384 15.76 17.13 0.87
C LYS A 384 14.74 16.62 -0.17
N ARG A 385 13.86 15.74 0.22
CA ARG A 385 12.61 15.49 -0.51
C ARG A 385 11.59 16.55 -0.12
N CYS A 386 10.77 17.02 -1.04
CA CYS A 386 9.57 17.78 -0.68
C CYS A 386 8.46 16.81 -0.30
N GLY A 387 7.49 17.28 0.51
CA GLY A 387 6.37 16.49 0.98
C GLY A 387 6.64 15.72 2.28
N ILE A 388 5.86 14.68 2.52
CA ILE A 388 5.82 13.93 3.77
C ILE A 388 6.52 12.58 3.58
N ASP A 389 7.55 12.32 4.38
CA ASP A 389 8.20 11.01 4.42
C ASP A 389 7.39 10.02 5.27
N ILE A 390 7.03 8.88 4.69
CA ILE A 390 6.40 7.74 5.35
C ILE A 390 7.43 6.63 5.48
N GLU A 391 7.81 6.33 6.72
CA GLU A 391 8.81 5.31 6.99
C GLU A 391 8.25 3.91 6.73
N LEU A 392 8.93 3.16 5.87
CA LEU A 392 8.72 1.74 5.65
C LEU A 392 9.67 0.96 6.56
N TYR A 393 9.13 0.36 7.59
CA TYR A 393 9.89 -0.37 8.59
C TYR A 393 9.25 -1.71 8.95
N SER A 394 10.08 -2.72 9.24
CA SER A 394 9.64 -3.97 9.83
C SER A 394 10.69 -4.49 10.82
N THR A 395 10.26 -4.84 12.02
CA THR A 395 11.12 -5.51 13.02
C THR A 395 11.53 -6.91 12.57
N ASN A 396 10.79 -7.51 11.63
CA ASN A 396 11.05 -8.84 11.11
C ASN A 396 10.79 -8.87 9.59
N LEU A 397 11.72 -8.27 8.83
CA LEU A 397 11.63 -8.19 7.37
C LEU A 397 11.61 -9.59 6.72
N GLU A 398 12.37 -10.55 7.26
CA GLU A 398 12.35 -11.92 6.72
C GLU A 398 10.98 -12.57 6.84
N SER A 399 10.28 -12.39 7.97
CA SER A 399 8.91 -12.87 8.13
C SER A 399 7.93 -12.19 7.17
N ALA A 400 8.07 -10.89 6.93
CA ALA A 400 7.25 -10.16 5.96
C ALA A 400 7.47 -10.69 4.53
N LEU A 401 8.71 -10.95 4.15
CA LEU A 401 9.07 -11.55 2.86
C LEU A 401 8.53 -12.99 2.72
N LEU A 402 8.62 -13.79 3.78
CA LEU A 402 8.08 -15.16 3.83
C LEU A 402 6.55 -15.16 3.69
N ALA A 403 5.86 -14.30 4.41
CA ALA A 403 4.41 -14.18 4.36
C ALA A 403 3.90 -13.84 2.95
N ASN A 404 4.67 -13.06 2.20
CA ASN A 404 4.39 -12.75 0.79
C ASN A 404 4.93 -13.81 -0.20
N GLY A 405 5.48 -14.92 0.29
CA GLY A 405 5.98 -16.02 -0.53
C GLY A 405 7.26 -15.72 -1.30
N TYR A 406 8.04 -14.73 -0.88
CA TYR A 406 9.22 -14.27 -1.62
C TYR A 406 10.53 -14.90 -1.15
N MET A 407 10.67 -15.33 0.10
CA MET A 407 11.95 -15.87 0.63
C MET A 407 12.52 -17.06 -0.14
N THR A 408 11.66 -17.89 -0.72
CA THR A 408 12.10 -19.03 -1.56
C THR A 408 12.38 -18.64 -3.02
N LYS A 409 12.05 -17.42 -3.42
CA LYS A 409 12.09 -16.93 -4.80
C LYS A 409 13.01 -15.73 -4.98
N LEU A 410 13.55 -15.20 -3.86
CA LEU A 410 14.38 -14.01 -3.92
C LEU A 410 15.63 -14.28 -4.73
N PRO A 411 15.82 -13.53 -5.80
CA PRO A 411 17.08 -13.42 -6.42
C PRO A 411 17.90 -12.62 -5.49
N SER A 412 18.62 -13.17 -4.71
CA SER A 412 19.65 -12.39 -4.14
C SER A 412 20.43 -11.67 -5.25
N PHE A 413 20.71 -10.43 -5.09
CA PHE A 413 22.09 -10.03 -5.13
C PHE A 413 22.83 -10.97 -4.18
N GLU A 414 23.06 -12.22 -4.54
CA GLU A 414 23.66 -13.26 -3.73
C GLU A 414 23.41 -13.12 -2.22
N ALA A 415 22.19 -12.73 -1.82
CA ALA A 415 21.84 -12.55 -0.44
C ALA A 415 21.91 -13.89 0.25
N LYS A 416 22.95 -14.09 1.04
CA LYS A 416 23.05 -15.21 1.95
C LYS A 416 21.97 -15.08 3.03
N ALA A 417 21.60 -16.18 3.66
CA ALA A 417 20.71 -16.17 4.81
C ALA A 417 21.11 -15.05 5.80
N GLY A 418 20.14 -14.25 6.25
CA GLY A 418 20.36 -13.08 7.12
C GLY A 418 20.71 -11.76 6.41
N SER A 419 20.75 -11.73 5.07
CA SER A 419 21.00 -10.48 4.32
C SER A 419 19.82 -9.51 4.31
N TYR A 420 18.61 -9.99 4.56
CA TYR A 420 17.40 -9.17 4.66
C TYR A 420 17.14 -8.70 6.10
N THR A 421 18.17 -8.12 6.72
CA THR A 421 18.05 -7.51 8.04
C THR A 421 17.89 -6.00 7.85
N HIS A 422 16.88 -5.42 8.47
CA HIS A 422 16.65 -3.99 8.50
C HIS A 422 17.68 -3.31 9.41
N ASP A 423 18.91 -3.18 8.93
CA ASP A 423 20.06 -2.72 9.71
C ASP A 423 20.29 -1.21 9.53
N ILE A 424 19.46 -0.42 10.23
CA ILE A 424 19.55 1.04 10.25
C ILE A 424 20.92 1.52 10.78
N ALA A 425 21.51 0.79 11.74
CA ALA A 425 22.80 1.19 12.31
C ALA A 425 23.91 1.14 11.25
N PHE A 426 23.91 0.11 10.41
CA PHE A 426 24.85 0.01 9.31
C PHE A 426 24.61 1.08 8.24
N THR A 427 23.35 1.34 7.89
CA THR A 427 22.98 2.41 6.95
C THR A 427 23.45 3.77 7.47
N ASN A 428 23.21 4.10 8.73
CA ASN A 428 23.68 5.33 9.36
C ASN A 428 25.20 5.44 9.34
N TYR A 429 25.93 4.35 9.61
CA TYR A 429 27.39 4.32 9.51
C TYR A 429 27.88 4.67 8.11
N VAL A 430 27.24 4.13 7.07
CA VAL A 430 27.57 4.44 5.68
C VAL A 430 27.27 5.92 5.36
N ILE A 431 26.11 6.42 5.79
CA ILE A 431 25.71 7.83 5.59
C ILE A 431 26.67 8.78 6.28
N ASP A 432 27.03 8.51 7.53
CA ASP A 432 27.97 9.32 8.31
C ASP A 432 29.34 9.33 7.63
N THR A 433 29.79 8.18 7.14
CA THR A 433 31.06 8.08 6.39
C THR A 433 30.98 8.88 5.08
N LEU A 434 29.90 8.76 4.32
CA LEU A 434 29.70 9.54 3.09
C LEU A 434 29.59 11.05 3.36
N THR A 435 29.00 11.46 4.49
CA THR A 435 28.94 12.87 4.90
C THR A 435 30.27 13.45 5.32
N THR A 436 31.16 12.63 5.87
CA THR A 436 32.53 13.04 6.23
C THR A 436 33.50 12.96 5.06
N PHE A 437 33.05 12.43 3.93
CA PHE A 437 33.81 12.06 2.75
C PHE A 437 34.55 13.21 2.08
N ASN A 438 34.04 14.44 2.17
CA ASN A 438 34.64 15.61 1.56
C ASN A 438 35.57 16.38 2.51
N GLY A 439 36.25 15.68 3.36
CA GLY A 439 37.11 16.05 4.47
C GLY A 439 38.20 17.13 4.27
N ASP A 440 38.06 18.04 3.34
CA ASP A 440 38.83 19.26 3.35
C ASP A 440 38.16 20.31 4.23
N THR A 441 38.42 20.21 5.53
CA THR A 441 37.95 21.19 6.53
C THR A 441 38.68 22.55 6.37
N SER A 442 39.65 22.66 5.50
CA SER A 442 40.41 23.88 5.22
C SER A 442 39.75 24.78 4.17
N SER A 443 38.78 24.26 3.40
CA SER A 443 38.10 25.02 2.34
C SER A 443 36.90 25.80 2.91
N SER A 444 36.70 27.01 2.45
CA SER A 444 35.51 27.82 2.71
C SER A 444 34.26 27.34 1.92
N LEU A 445 34.45 26.43 0.95
CA LEU A 445 33.39 25.86 0.15
C LEU A 445 32.54 24.85 0.98
N ASN A 446 31.22 24.83 0.76
CA ASN A 446 30.39 23.80 1.32
C ASN A 446 30.66 22.42 0.65
N THR A 447 30.18 21.36 1.25
CA THR A 447 30.43 19.98 0.81
C THR A 447 29.98 19.73 -0.63
N ARG A 448 28.86 20.31 -1.05
CA ARG A 448 28.34 20.22 -2.42
C ARG A 448 29.23 20.90 -3.43
N GLN A 449 29.69 22.13 -3.13
CA GLN A 449 30.60 22.89 -4.00
C GLN A 449 31.96 22.19 -4.18
N LEU A 450 32.46 21.55 -3.10
CA LEU A 450 33.69 20.74 -3.20
C LEU A 450 33.52 19.55 -4.14
N TYR A 451 32.38 18.84 -4.04
CA TYR A 451 32.08 17.75 -4.97
C TYR A 451 31.94 18.25 -6.40
N TYR A 452 31.13 19.28 -6.62
CA TYR A 452 30.91 19.90 -7.93
C TYR A 452 32.22 20.29 -8.59
N SER A 453 33.05 21.05 -7.88
CA SER A 453 34.29 21.62 -8.45
C SER A 453 35.40 20.60 -8.68
N ASN A 454 35.51 19.55 -7.82
CA ASN A 454 36.67 18.66 -7.84
C ASN A 454 36.40 17.27 -8.38
N TYR A 455 35.14 16.79 -8.35
CA TYR A 455 34.84 15.38 -8.56
C TYR A 455 33.73 15.10 -9.55
N GLN A 456 32.72 15.97 -9.67
CA GLN A 456 31.51 15.69 -10.45
C GLN A 456 31.84 15.29 -11.90
N GLU A 457 32.63 16.08 -12.62
CA GLU A 457 32.95 15.77 -14.02
C GLU A 457 33.69 14.43 -14.14
N SER A 458 34.64 14.17 -13.25
CA SER A 458 35.44 12.94 -13.23
C SER A 458 34.61 11.72 -12.95
N ILE A 459 33.71 11.79 -11.95
CA ILE A 459 32.82 10.69 -11.59
C ILE A 459 31.81 10.43 -12.71
N CYS A 460 31.18 11.46 -13.26
CA CYS A 460 30.27 11.33 -14.40
C CYS A 460 30.96 10.70 -15.62
N TYR A 461 32.19 11.11 -15.91
CA TYR A 461 32.98 10.54 -17.00
C TYR A 461 33.26 9.03 -16.79
N LEU A 462 33.75 8.66 -15.61
CA LEU A 462 34.01 7.24 -15.27
C LEU A 462 32.75 6.40 -15.30
N MET A 463 31.66 6.89 -14.72
CA MET A 463 30.37 6.21 -14.77
C MET A 463 29.88 6.03 -16.21
N GLY A 464 29.99 7.07 -17.05
CA GLY A 464 29.62 6.96 -18.45
C GLY A 464 30.45 5.93 -19.24
N LEU A 465 31.71 5.74 -18.91
CA LEU A 465 32.53 4.67 -19.48
C LEU A 465 32.14 3.29 -18.98
N MET A 466 31.92 3.13 -17.68
CA MET A 466 31.53 1.86 -17.07
C MET A 466 30.17 1.36 -17.59
N LEU A 467 29.20 2.24 -17.77
CA LEU A 467 27.87 1.90 -18.27
C LEU A 467 27.84 1.49 -19.76
N LYS A 468 28.92 1.74 -20.52
CA LYS A 468 29.10 1.24 -21.89
C LYS A 468 29.64 -0.19 -21.94
N MET A 469 30.17 -0.69 -20.83
CA MET A 469 30.67 -2.07 -20.74
C MET A 469 29.52 -3.05 -20.52
N ASP A 470 29.74 -4.31 -20.85
CA ASP A 470 28.77 -5.38 -20.57
C ASP A 470 28.54 -5.51 -19.05
N LYS A 471 27.30 -5.79 -18.64
CA LYS A 471 26.93 -5.96 -17.21
C LYS A 471 27.76 -7.04 -16.51
N SER A 472 28.20 -8.07 -17.21
CA SER A 472 29.07 -9.14 -16.67
C SER A 472 30.43 -8.61 -16.20
N VAL A 473 30.89 -7.50 -16.79
CA VAL A 473 32.14 -6.85 -16.40
C VAL A 473 32.05 -6.27 -14.99
N ILE A 474 30.92 -5.72 -14.61
CA ILE A 474 30.70 -5.20 -13.24
C ILE A 474 30.86 -6.33 -12.21
N THR A 475 30.28 -7.49 -12.48
CA THR A 475 30.45 -8.68 -11.63
C THR A 475 31.90 -9.14 -11.57
N THR A 476 32.61 -9.07 -12.71
CA THR A 476 34.04 -9.41 -12.77
C THR A 476 34.87 -8.45 -11.93
N ILE A 477 34.58 -7.14 -11.99
CA ILE A 477 35.22 -6.11 -11.14
C ILE A 477 34.98 -6.42 -9.66
N GLN A 478 33.74 -6.70 -9.27
CA GLN A 478 33.38 -6.99 -7.88
C GLN A 478 34.14 -8.21 -7.37
N ASN A 479 34.20 -9.27 -8.14
CA ASN A 479 34.92 -10.50 -7.78
C ASN A 479 36.43 -10.27 -7.68
N ASP A 480 37.01 -9.53 -8.64
CA ASP A 480 38.43 -9.19 -8.63
C ASP A 480 38.79 -8.34 -7.40
N LEU A 481 38.04 -7.27 -7.14
CA LEU A 481 38.28 -6.40 -5.98
C LEU A 481 38.14 -7.17 -4.65
N SER A 482 37.14 -8.06 -4.55
CA SER A 482 36.91 -8.85 -3.33
C SER A 482 37.99 -9.91 -3.09
N SER A 483 38.68 -10.35 -4.14
CA SER A 483 39.75 -11.36 -4.04
C SER A 483 41.12 -10.79 -3.68
N ARG A 484 41.29 -9.45 -3.76
CA ARG A 484 42.58 -8.79 -3.53
C ARG A 484 42.90 -8.63 -2.05
N SER A 485 44.17 -8.79 -1.73
CA SER A 485 44.72 -8.41 -0.42
C SER A 485 44.66 -6.89 -0.20
N LYS A 486 44.72 -6.46 1.07
CA LYS A 486 44.77 -5.01 1.40
C LYS A 486 45.92 -4.25 0.72
N VAL A 487 47.06 -4.92 0.55
CA VAL A 487 48.24 -4.31 -0.12
C VAL A 487 47.97 -4.14 -1.62
N GLU A 488 47.41 -5.14 -2.27
CA GLU A 488 47.04 -5.07 -3.68
C GLU A 488 45.94 -4.05 -3.95
N LEU A 489 44.96 -3.93 -3.06
CA LEU A 489 43.95 -2.89 -3.13
C LEU A 489 44.55 -1.50 -2.96
N ALA A 490 45.46 -1.31 -2.00
CA ALA A 490 46.11 -0.03 -1.80
C ALA A 490 46.95 0.40 -3.05
N ALA A 491 47.63 -0.55 -3.69
CA ALA A 491 48.37 -0.31 -4.94
C ALA A 491 47.43 0.03 -6.12
N LEU A 492 46.31 -0.71 -6.22
CA LEU A 492 45.31 -0.49 -7.25
C LEU A 492 44.63 0.89 -7.12
N LEU A 493 44.33 1.33 -5.91
CA LEU A 493 43.62 2.58 -5.63
C LEU A 493 44.51 3.83 -5.77
N THR A 494 45.78 3.69 -6.14
CA THR A 494 46.59 4.82 -6.60
C THR A 494 46.09 5.32 -7.97
N ALA A 495 46.38 6.59 -8.33
CA ALA A 495 45.97 7.14 -9.62
C ALA A 495 46.48 6.30 -10.81
N ASN A 496 47.75 5.86 -10.76
CA ASN A 496 48.34 5.01 -11.80
C ASN A 496 47.78 3.59 -11.80
N GLY A 497 47.49 3.01 -10.62
CA GLY A 497 46.88 1.71 -10.49
C GLY A 497 45.48 1.69 -11.06
N LEU A 498 44.64 2.69 -10.71
CA LEU A 498 43.30 2.86 -11.25
C LEU A 498 43.31 3.06 -12.76
N TYR A 499 44.23 3.95 -13.27
CA TYR A 499 44.35 4.17 -14.70
C TYR A 499 44.69 2.86 -15.45
N SER A 500 45.72 2.14 -14.99
CA SER A 500 46.13 0.89 -15.61
C SER A 500 45.01 -0.15 -15.59
N TYR A 501 44.32 -0.28 -14.49
CA TYR A 501 43.22 -1.22 -14.32
C TYR A 501 42.05 -0.87 -15.26
N LEU A 502 41.56 0.36 -15.22
CA LEU A 502 40.41 0.79 -16.00
C LEU A 502 40.74 0.84 -17.51
N SER A 503 41.90 1.29 -17.89
CA SER A 503 42.31 1.32 -19.32
C SER A 503 42.38 -0.08 -19.92
N ASN A 504 42.92 -1.07 -19.17
CA ASN A 504 42.94 -2.46 -19.62
C ASN A 504 41.52 -3.03 -19.77
N MET A 505 40.65 -2.74 -18.84
CA MET A 505 39.25 -3.21 -18.91
C MET A 505 38.47 -2.56 -20.05
N LEU A 506 38.61 -1.25 -20.25
CA LEU A 506 37.94 -0.53 -21.32
C LEU A 506 38.42 -1.05 -22.68
N ASN A 507 39.73 -1.23 -22.86
CA ASN A 507 40.30 -1.81 -24.08
C ASN A 507 39.82 -3.23 -24.34
N SER A 508 39.77 -4.08 -23.30
CA SER A 508 39.30 -5.47 -23.42
C SER A 508 37.81 -5.58 -23.78
N ASN A 509 37.03 -4.52 -23.49
CA ASN A 509 35.63 -4.42 -23.82
C ASN A 509 35.31 -3.56 -25.04
N GLY A 510 36.35 -3.08 -25.78
CA GLY A 510 36.16 -2.27 -26.96
C GLY A 510 35.58 -0.89 -26.71
N VAL A 511 35.68 -0.37 -25.48
CA VAL A 511 35.20 0.95 -25.11
C VAL A 511 36.27 1.98 -25.33
N SER A 512 36.05 2.90 -26.26
CA SER A 512 36.96 4.03 -26.52
C SER A 512 36.86 5.09 -25.42
N TYR A 513 37.98 5.69 -25.07
CA TYR A 513 38.08 6.74 -24.05
C TYR A 513 39.11 7.79 -24.41
N ASP A 514 38.97 8.98 -23.83
CA ASP A 514 39.95 10.07 -23.90
C ASP A 514 41.01 9.83 -22.84
N VAL A 515 42.26 9.68 -23.27
CA VAL A 515 43.39 9.35 -22.39
C VAL A 515 43.67 10.43 -21.32
N PRO A 516 43.76 11.71 -21.64
CA PRO A 516 43.86 12.80 -20.66
C PRO A 516 42.72 12.82 -19.66
N LYS A 517 41.45 12.67 -20.12
CA LYS A 517 40.28 12.67 -19.25
C LYS A 517 40.26 11.47 -18.32
N LEU A 518 40.58 10.25 -18.81
CA LEU A 518 40.68 9.08 -17.97
C LEU A 518 41.77 9.24 -16.90
N SER A 519 42.93 9.77 -17.26
CA SER A 519 44.00 10.02 -16.31
C SER A 519 43.59 11.00 -15.22
N SER A 520 42.97 12.13 -15.59
CA SER A 520 42.47 13.14 -14.64
C SER A 520 41.38 12.57 -13.74
N ALA A 521 40.47 11.78 -14.30
CA ALA A 521 39.40 11.13 -13.53
C ALA A 521 39.94 10.09 -12.53
N CYS A 522 40.97 9.33 -12.92
CA CYS A 522 41.63 8.40 -12.00
C CYS A 522 42.40 9.13 -10.89
N GLN A 523 42.98 10.28 -11.16
CA GLN A 523 43.61 11.13 -10.13
C GLN A 523 42.57 11.65 -9.14
N ALA A 524 41.43 12.16 -9.61
CA ALA A 524 40.35 12.65 -8.78
C ALA A 524 39.76 11.50 -7.92
N LEU A 525 39.47 10.35 -8.53
CA LEU A 525 38.95 9.18 -7.83
C LEU A 525 39.96 8.64 -6.80
N SER A 526 41.25 8.56 -7.14
CA SER A 526 42.29 8.16 -6.19
C SER A 526 42.36 9.09 -4.98
N LYS A 527 42.32 10.41 -5.20
CA LYS A 527 42.30 11.41 -4.12
C LYS A 527 41.08 11.26 -3.23
N LEU A 528 39.91 11.00 -3.82
CA LEU A 528 38.65 10.78 -3.14
C LEU A 528 38.70 9.52 -2.27
N ILE A 529 39.18 8.39 -2.80
CA ILE A 529 39.25 7.09 -2.14
C ILE A 529 40.32 7.05 -1.04
N ASN A 530 41.49 7.59 -1.27
CA ASN A 530 42.58 7.57 -0.30
C ASN A 530 42.39 8.57 0.87
N GLY A 531 41.29 9.30 0.87
CA GLY A 531 40.84 10.15 1.95
C GLY A 531 39.95 9.39 2.95
N PRO A 532 38.97 10.08 3.53
CA PRO A 532 38.05 9.51 4.55
C PRO A 532 37.23 8.31 4.11
N ALA A 533 37.15 8.02 2.80
CA ALA A 533 36.38 6.89 2.28
C ALA A 533 37.06 5.52 2.45
N MET A 534 38.35 5.46 2.71
CA MET A 534 39.09 4.21 2.77
C MET A 534 38.54 3.22 3.84
N PRO A 535 38.15 3.65 5.06
CA PRO A 535 37.54 2.75 6.03
C PRO A 535 36.22 2.14 5.55
N LEU A 536 35.40 2.92 4.82
CA LEU A 536 34.14 2.44 4.26
C LEU A 536 34.39 1.40 3.16
N ILE A 537 35.28 1.70 2.22
CA ILE A 537 35.61 0.80 1.10
C ILE A 537 36.16 -0.52 1.61
N THR A 538 37.05 -0.50 2.62
CA THR A 538 37.59 -1.72 3.22
C THR A 538 36.54 -2.51 3.99
N ASN A 539 35.55 -1.86 4.59
CA ASN A 539 34.45 -2.49 5.28
C ASN A 539 33.46 -3.12 4.28
N LEU A 540 33.15 -2.43 3.19
CA LEU A 540 32.26 -2.94 2.14
C LEU A 540 32.90 -4.09 1.35
N ALA A 541 34.20 -4.01 1.04
CA ALA A 541 34.90 -5.01 0.23
C ALA A 541 35.12 -6.36 0.93
N GLY A 542 35.18 -6.40 2.26
CA GLY A 542 35.50 -7.62 3.04
C GLY A 542 34.30 -8.35 3.62
N SER A 543 33.07 -7.92 3.35
CA SER A 543 31.88 -8.43 4.03
C SER A 543 30.67 -8.51 3.11
N ASN A 544 29.62 -9.22 3.54
CA ASN A 544 28.31 -9.23 2.87
C ASN A 544 27.59 -7.86 2.95
N ASN A 545 28.23 -6.82 3.45
CA ASN A 545 27.61 -5.52 3.73
C ASN A 545 27.13 -4.82 2.48
N LEU A 546 27.89 -4.92 1.37
CA LEU A 546 27.45 -4.37 0.08
C LEU A 546 26.17 -5.06 -0.43
N SER A 547 26.13 -6.40 -0.35
CA SER A 547 24.95 -7.18 -0.77
C SER A 547 23.74 -6.88 0.12
N ARG A 548 23.95 -6.71 1.43
CA ARG A 548 22.90 -6.31 2.39
C ARG A 548 22.35 -4.93 2.06
N MET A 549 23.21 -3.97 1.83
CA MET A 549 22.85 -2.59 1.48
C MET A 549 22.04 -2.53 0.18
N LEU A 550 22.50 -3.26 -0.86
CA LEU A 550 21.81 -3.31 -2.15
C LEU A 550 20.50 -4.10 -2.07
N ALA A 551 20.41 -5.12 -1.20
CA ALA A 551 19.17 -5.88 -1.00
C ALA A 551 18.05 -5.01 -0.42
N MET A 552 18.37 -4.01 0.40
CA MET A 552 17.38 -3.09 0.96
C MET A 552 16.74 -2.19 -0.10
N HIS A 553 17.38 -2.01 -1.25
CA HIS A 553 16.88 -1.26 -2.40
C HIS A 553 16.20 -2.17 -3.44
N ALA A 554 15.59 -3.28 -3.02
CA ALA A 554 14.94 -4.21 -3.93
C ALA A 554 13.41 -4.02 -3.93
N PHE A 555 12.78 -4.12 -5.10
CA PHE A 555 11.33 -3.94 -5.25
C PHE A 555 10.51 -4.87 -4.33
N GLU A 556 10.94 -6.12 -4.17
CA GLU A 556 10.30 -7.09 -3.28
C GLU A 556 10.37 -6.70 -1.81
N VAL A 557 11.44 -6.04 -1.39
CA VAL A 557 11.59 -5.52 -0.02
C VAL A 557 10.60 -4.38 0.20
N THR A 558 10.63 -3.37 -0.65
CA THR A 558 9.72 -2.23 -0.58
C THR A 558 8.25 -2.67 -0.65
N TYR A 559 7.91 -3.60 -1.55
CA TYR A 559 6.56 -4.17 -1.65
C TYR A 559 6.14 -4.84 -0.34
N SER A 560 7.00 -5.70 0.23
CA SER A 560 6.69 -6.43 1.46
C SER A 560 6.52 -5.49 2.66
N LEU A 561 7.33 -4.45 2.75
CA LEU A 561 7.18 -3.41 3.76
C LEU A 561 5.89 -2.63 3.58
N LEU A 562 5.56 -2.25 2.34
CA LEU A 562 4.35 -1.48 2.02
C LEU A 562 3.06 -2.28 2.29
N VAL A 563 3.01 -3.57 1.89
CA VAL A 563 1.85 -4.44 2.16
C VAL A 563 1.60 -4.60 3.66
N ASN A 564 2.66 -4.64 4.48
CA ASN A 564 2.57 -4.77 5.93
C ASN A 564 2.51 -3.42 6.68
N LEU A 565 2.50 -2.29 5.96
CA LEU A 565 2.40 -0.97 6.58
C LEU A 565 1.06 -0.83 7.30
N GLU A 566 1.12 -0.60 8.60
CA GLU A 566 -0.05 -0.23 9.40
C GLU A 566 -0.26 1.28 9.30
N VAL A 567 -1.33 1.68 8.65
CA VAL A 567 -1.75 3.09 8.60
C VAL A 567 -2.41 3.40 9.93
N LYS A 568 -1.77 4.28 10.72
CA LYS A 568 -2.29 4.71 12.03
C LYS A 568 -3.36 5.79 11.87
#